data_1417709133d97a20303c38bad3f5cd37
#
_entry.id   1417709133d97a20303c38bad3f5cd37
#
_cell.length_a   1.000
_cell.length_b   1.000
_cell.length_c   1.000
_cell.angle_alpha   90.00
_cell.angle_beta   90.00
_cell.angle_gamma   90.00
#
_symmetry.space_group_name_H-M   'P 1'
#
loop_
_entity.id
_entity.type
_entity.pdbx_description
1 polymer ?
#
loop_
_entity_poly.entity_id
_entity_poly.type
_entity_poly.pdbx_seq_one_letter_code
_entity_poly.pdbx_strand_id
1 'polypeptide(L)'
;MASESRRSVFGQRSAPHTIVIARGDKIRHWTVRPWLLGSGIGLLGLTLTGSLALAGAYLFNDNIVAALLAREVKVTNAYEERMGALRNEIDRLKTGQTKVRDTVAAQVQDLLSQQAELTDRFQQLQPLLEKAQGMGVLAPAEKATKEDEHPAPAETNAKAETAKPSAGDLMEDISALPLRHTDVTQIADLVLPTIRRSVSMVSDEQTSTIAELTRTAQERVGRLAGVLGSIGIRTDETNSAMGGPFIPADGDLSFGESLNLLDQTLRAYDDLRTRSARMPLADPLPGATISSTFGVRPDPFFRRAALHSGVDLAAPSGTLVKATASGKVVSAGEAGGYGNMIEIDHGNGFSTRYAHLSQIDVSVGDRIKAGQAIGRVGSTGRSTGSHLHYEVRTNEVPVDPERYIRVGHKLAKL
;
A
#
# COMPACT_ATOMS: atom_id res chain seq x y z
N MET A 1 36.25 -58.47 -30.74
CA MET A 1 36.12 -57.04 -31.13
C MET A 1 35.50 -56.29 -29.95
N ALA A 2 36.33 -55.52 -29.28
CA ALA A 2 35.98 -54.85 -28.04
C ALA A 2 35.26 -53.54 -28.32
N SER A 3 34.10 -53.31 -27.68
CA SER A 3 33.43 -52.01 -27.65
C SER A 3 33.74 -51.34 -26.31
N GLU A 4 34.56 -50.31 -26.36
CA GLU A 4 34.89 -49.45 -25.21
C GLU A 4 33.67 -48.66 -24.76
N SER A 5 33.30 -48.92 -23.52
CA SER A 5 32.36 -48.14 -22.73
C SER A 5 33.00 -46.83 -22.29
N ARG A 6 32.62 -45.71 -22.88
CA ARG A 6 32.97 -44.38 -22.35
C ARG A 6 32.18 -44.10 -21.06
N ARG A 7 32.85 -44.15 -19.93
CA ARG A 7 32.38 -43.61 -18.67
C ARG A 7 32.31 -42.08 -18.77
N SER A 8 31.16 -41.51 -18.67
CA SER A 8 30.95 -40.09 -18.49
C SER A 8 31.34 -39.72 -17.05
N VAL A 9 32.40 -38.94 -16.90
CA VAL A 9 32.81 -38.37 -15.63
C VAL A 9 31.93 -37.18 -15.32
N PHE A 10 30.94 -37.38 -14.48
CA PHE A 10 30.22 -36.28 -13.84
C PHE A 10 31.11 -35.64 -12.78
N GLY A 11 31.25 -34.31 -12.82
CA GLY A 11 31.78 -33.55 -11.70
C GLY A 11 33.04 -32.73 -11.95
N GLN A 12 33.05 -31.90 -12.99
CA GLN A 12 33.99 -30.76 -12.97
C GLN A 12 33.43 -29.69 -12.02
N ARG A 13 34.06 -29.60 -10.84
CA ARG A 13 33.87 -28.43 -9.97
C ARG A 13 34.48 -27.22 -10.69
N SER A 14 33.64 -26.28 -11.12
CA SER A 14 34.10 -25.02 -11.67
C SER A 14 34.99 -24.30 -10.64
N ALA A 15 36.19 -23.92 -11.04
CA ALA A 15 37.12 -23.18 -10.19
C ALA A 15 36.51 -21.81 -9.80
N PRO A 16 36.70 -21.38 -8.56
CA PRO A 16 36.23 -20.08 -8.12
C PRO A 16 36.97 -18.97 -8.88
N HIS A 17 36.22 -18.00 -9.38
CA HIS A 17 36.81 -16.82 -10.00
C HIS A 17 37.41 -15.92 -8.91
N THR A 18 38.69 -15.61 -9.04
CA THR A 18 39.41 -14.72 -8.12
C THR A 18 39.55 -13.36 -8.76
N ILE A 19 38.94 -12.33 -8.16
CA ILE A 19 39.15 -10.95 -8.54
C ILE A 19 40.31 -10.39 -7.72
N VAL A 20 41.37 -9.99 -8.40
CA VAL A 20 42.55 -9.39 -7.77
C VAL A 20 42.51 -7.89 -8.04
N ILE A 21 42.36 -7.12 -6.98
CA ILE A 21 42.42 -5.64 -7.06
C ILE A 21 43.76 -5.22 -6.43
N ALA A 22 44.66 -4.73 -7.27
CA ALA A 22 45.94 -4.17 -6.86
C ALA A 22 45.85 -2.65 -6.85
N ARG A 23 46.09 -2.02 -5.72
CA ARG A 23 46.24 -0.58 -5.59
C ARG A 23 47.53 -0.27 -4.80
N GLY A 24 48.58 0.06 -5.53
CA GLY A 24 49.91 0.24 -4.95
C GLY A 24 50.44 -1.12 -4.39
N ASP A 25 51.06 -1.08 -3.26
CA ASP A 25 51.74 -2.22 -2.65
C ASP A 25 50.81 -3.21 -1.88
N LYS A 26 49.48 -3.03 -1.98
CA LYS A 26 48.51 -3.91 -1.32
C LYS A 26 47.67 -4.67 -2.33
N ILE A 27 47.91 -5.97 -2.41
CA ILE A 27 47.12 -6.89 -3.23
C ILE A 27 46.04 -7.51 -2.31
N ARG A 28 44.78 -7.35 -2.70
CA ARG A 28 43.64 -8.04 -2.06
C ARG A 28 43.02 -9.00 -3.09
N HIS A 29 42.88 -10.27 -2.73
CA HIS A 29 42.20 -11.26 -3.57
C HIS A 29 40.85 -11.58 -2.95
N TRP A 30 39.86 -11.57 -3.78
CA TRP A 30 38.50 -11.99 -3.43
C TRP A 30 38.14 -13.21 -4.28
N THR A 31 37.81 -14.30 -3.64
CA THR A 31 37.32 -15.51 -4.30
C THR A 31 35.80 -15.47 -4.33
N VAL A 32 35.23 -15.32 -5.51
CA VAL A 32 33.76 -15.38 -5.69
C VAL A 32 33.40 -16.81 -6.06
N ARG A 33 32.65 -17.49 -5.21
CA ARG A 33 32.15 -18.84 -5.50
C ARG A 33 31.08 -18.78 -6.60
N PRO A 34 31.11 -19.65 -7.62
CA PRO A 34 30.21 -19.58 -8.78
C PRO A 34 28.72 -19.72 -8.40
N TRP A 35 28.41 -20.34 -7.26
CA TRP A 35 27.01 -20.43 -6.78
C TRP A 35 26.45 -19.08 -6.30
N LEU A 36 27.29 -18.14 -5.83
CA LEU A 36 26.88 -16.79 -5.45
C LEU A 36 26.41 -15.95 -6.66
N LEU A 37 27.04 -16.17 -7.81
CA LEU A 37 26.58 -15.57 -9.08
C LEU A 37 25.25 -16.17 -9.53
N GLY A 38 25.09 -17.51 -9.37
CA GLY A 38 23.82 -18.19 -9.68
C GLY A 38 22.67 -17.76 -8.78
N SER A 39 22.93 -17.61 -7.47
CA SER A 39 21.91 -17.14 -6.52
C SER A 39 21.56 -15.66 -6.73
N GLY A 40 22.54 -14.83 -7.09
CA GLY A 40 22.32 -13.42 -7.44
C GLY A 40 21.45 -13.26 -8.68
N ILE A 41 21.73 -14.04 -9.74
CA ILE A 41 20.92 -14.06 -10.98
C ILE A 41 19.52 -14.62 -10.69
N GLY A 42 19.40 -15.67 -9.87
CA GLY A 42 18.13 -16.23 -9.45
C GLY A 42 17.26 -15.23 -8.68
N LEU A 43 17.87 -14.48 -7.74
CA LEU A 43 17.18 -13.44 -6.98
C LEU A 43 16.77 -12.26 -7.87
N LEU A 44 17.64 -11.84 -8.79
CA LEU A 44 17.34 -10.82 -9.79
C LEU A 44 16.20 -11.26 -10.72
N GLY A 45 16.19 -12.52 -11.14
CA GLY A 45 15.09 -13.12 -11.92
C GLY A 45 13.78 -13.12 -11.14
N LEU A 46 13.81 -13.48 -9.85
CA LEU A 46 12.62 -13.51 -8.99
C LEU A 46 12.07 -12.10 -8.70
N THR A 47 12.95 -11.12 -8.51
CA THR A 47 12.52 -9.71 -8.33
C THR A 47 11.98 -9.12 -9.63
N LEU A 48 12.60 -9.47 -10.78
CA LEU A 48 12.12 -9.03 -12.08
C LEU A 48 10.76 -9.65 -12.43
N THR A 49 10.60 -10.97 -12.20
CA THR A 49 9.31 -11.65 -12.40
C THR A 49 8.24 -11.17 -11.41
N GLY A 50 8.61 -10.92 -10.15
CA GLY A 50 7.74 -10.33 -9.14
C GLY A 50 7.31 -8.91 -9.49
N SER A 51 8.24 -8.05 -9.95
CA SER A 51 7.90 -6.69 -10.40
C SER A 51 7.09 -6.68 -11.69
N LEU A 52 7.36 -7.63 -12.61
CA LEU A 52 6.58 -7.80 -13.84
C LEU A 52 5.16 -8.32 -13.54
N ALA A 53 5.03 -9.23 -12.57
CA ALA A 53 3.73 -9.70 -12.08
C ALA A 53 2.95 -8.59 -11.37
N LEU A 54 3.64 -7.77 -10.56
CA LEU A 54 3.04 -6.59 -9.92
C LEU A 54 2.64 -5.52 -10.94
N ALA A 55 3.52 -5.25 -11.93
CA ALA A 55 3.22 -4.36 -13.05
C ALA A 55 2.08 -4.91 -13.93
N GLY A 56 2.06 -6.23 -14.17
CA GLY A 56 0.96 -6.91 -14.84
C GLY A 56 -0.35 -6.77 -14.06
N ALA A 57 -0.33 -7.03 -12.74
CA ALA A 57 -1.49 -6.84 -11.87
C ALA A 57 -1.95 -5.37 -11.85
N TYR A 58 -1.00 -4.42 -11.87
CA TYR A 58 -1.29 -2.99 -11.95
C TYR A 58 -1.92 -2.61 -13.30
N LEU A 59 -1.39 -3.13 -14.42
CA LEU A 59 -1.94 -2.91 -15.76
C LEU A 59 -3.30 -3.61 -15.97
N PHE A 60 -3.51 -4.79 -15.32
CA PHE A 60 -4.81 -5.46 -15.34
C PHE A 60 -5.86 -4.72 -14.49
N ASN A 61 -5.41 -3.97 -13.47
CA ASN A 61 -6.30 -3.13 -12.64
C ASN A 61 -6.82 -1.90 -13.41
N ASP A 62 -6.08 -1.44 -14.43
CA ASP A 62 -6.51 -0.36 -15.33
C ASP A 62 -7.80 -0.73 -16.11
N ASN A 63 -8.06 -2.03 -16.32
CA ASN A 63 -9.29 -2.46 -16.96
C ASN A 63 -10.53 -2.22 -16.09
N ILE A 64 -10.40 -2.21 -14.77
CA ILE A 64 -11.52 -1.92 -13.85
C ILE A 64 -11.80 -0.42 -13.84
N VAL A 65 -10.72 0.39 -13.80
CA VAL A 65 -10.84 1.86 -13.91
C VAL A 65 -11.38 2.24 -15.29
N ALA A 66 -10.87 1.61 -16.35
CA ALA A 66 -11.39 1.80 -17.72
C ALA A 66 -12.86 1.37 -17.86
N ALA A 67 -13.27 0.29 -17.18
CA ALA A 67 -14.68 -0.16 -17.17
C ALA A 67 -15.58 0.80 -16.36
N LEU A 68 -15.08 1.37 -15.24
CA LEU A 68 -15.78 2.40 -14.48
C LEU A 68 -15.88 3.70 -15.29
N LEU A 69 -14.79 4.12 -15.93
CA LEU A 69 -14.77 5.28 -16.84
C LEU A 69 -15.66 5.06 -18.07
N ALA A 70 -15.64 3.85 -18.66
CA ALA A 70 -16.50 3.53 -19.79
C ALA A 70 -17.99 3.49 -19.41
N ARG A 71 -18.33 3.11 -18.17
CA ARG A 71 -19.70 3.15 -17.65
C ARG A 71 -20.15 4.60 -17.47
N GLU A 72 -19.27 5.48 -16.98
CA GLU A 72 -19.57 6.90 -16.78
C GLU A 72 -19.62 7.66 -18.10
N VAL A 73 -18.70 7.39 -19.03
CA VAL A 73 -18.76 7.91 -20.40
C VAL A 73 -20.04 7.44 -21.09
N LYS A 74 -20.48 6.19 -20.89
CA LYS A 74 -21.78 5.72 -21.40
C LYS A 74 -22.96 6.45 -20.76
N VAL A 75 -22.92 6.68 -19.45
CA VAL A 75 -23.96 7.46 -18.74
C VAL A 75 -23.93 8.90 -19.22
N THR A 76 -22.75 9.50 -19.35
CA THR A 76 -22.60 10.89 -19.84
C THR A 76 -23.04 11.00 -21.29
N ASN A 77 -22.64 10.06 -22.17
CA ASN A 77 -23.09 10.05 -23.57
C ASN A 77 -24.61 9.80 -23.70
N ALA A 78 -25.17 8.87 -22.92
CA ALA A 78 -26.60 8.65 -22.86
C ALA A 78 -27.36 9.88 -22.29
N TYR A 79 -26.72 10.61 -21.37
CA TYR A 79 -27.23 11.89 -20.88
C TYR A 79 -27.17 12.96 -21.97
N GLU A 80 -26.03 13.09 -22.66
CA GLU A 80 -25.85 14.06 -23.76
C GLU A 80 -26.76 13.77 -24.93
N GLU A 81 -26.92 12.50 -25.34
CA GLU A 81 -27.87 12.05 -26.33
C GLU A 81 -29.31 12.39 -25.91
N ARG A 82 -29.63 12.11 -24.65
CA ARG A 82 -30.97 12.40 -24.11
C ARG A 82 -31.24 13.88 -23.96
N MET A 83 -30.21 14.63 -23.54
CA MET A 83 -30.32 16.12 -23.49
C MET A 83 -30.41 16.70 -24.89
N GLY A 84 -29.74 16.09 -25.88
CA GLY A 84 -29.88 16.43 -27.29
C GLY A 84 -31.29 16.16 -27.84
N ALA A 85 -31.87 15.02 -27.49
CA ALA A 85 -33.24 14.67 -27.87
C ALA A 85 -34.28 15.62 -27.25
N LEU A 86 -34.14 15.95 -25.94
CA LEU A 86 -35.00 16.93 -25.27
C LEU A 86 -34.90 18.34 -25.89
N ARG A 87 -33.69 18.77 -26.26
CA ARG A 87 -33.51 20.05 -26.97
C ARG A 87 -34.20 20.06 -28.33
N ASN A 88 -34.06 18.97 -29.10
CA ASN A 88 -34.72 18.84 -30.39
C ASN A 88 -36.23 18.84 -30.25
N GLU A 89 -36.79 18.23 -29.21
CA GLU A 89 -38.23 18.24 -28.90
C GLU A 89 -38.70 19.64 -28.47
N ILE A 90 -37.95 20.30 -27.60
CA ILE A 90 -38.19 21.70 -27.18
C ILE A 90 -38.12 22.65 -28.40
N ASP A 91 -37.16 22.46 -29.31
CA ASP A 91 -37.05 23.29 -30.52
C ASP A 91 -38.19 23.02 -31.54
N ARG A 92 -38.69 21.80 -31.65
CA ARG A 92 -39.91 21.49 -32.44
C ARG A 92 -41.16 22.11 -31.88
N LEU A 93 -41.25 22.20 -30.58
CA LEU A 93 -42.41 22.75 -29.88
C LEU A 93 -42.33 24.25 -29.68
N LYS A 94 -41.19 24.89 -30.02
CA LYS A 94 -40.98 26.34 -29.96
C LYS A 94 -41.96 27.18 -30.76
N THR A 95 -42.69 26.58 -31.66
CA THR A 95 -43.63 27.30 -32.53
C THR A 95 -44.99 27.64 -31.91
N GLY A 96 -45.25 27.17 -30.67
CA GLY A 96 -46.57 27.32 -30.09
C GLY A 96 -46.72 28.09 -28.78
N GLN A 97 -45.75 28.11 -27.86
CA GLN A 97 -45.96 28.69 -26.52
C GLN A 97 -44.67 29.24 -25.87
N THR A 98 -44.49 30.55 -25.85
CA THR A 98 -43.31 31.25 -25.34
C THR A 98 -43.06 31.08 -23.83
N LYS A 99 -44.08 30.98 -23.01
CA LYS A 99 -43.93 30.84 -21.54
C LYS A 99 -43.42 29.47 -21.07
N VAL A 100 -43.84 28.40 -21.70
CA VAL A 100 -43.42 27.03 -21.37
C VAL A 100 -41.95 26.82 -21.76
N ARG A 101 -41.55 27.39 -22.89
CA ARG A 101 -40.19 27.35 -23.42
C ARG A 101 -39.16 27.89 -22.43
N ASP A 102 -39.45 29.04 -21.80
CA ASP A 102 -38.45 29.68 -20.93
C ASP A 102 -38.27 28.92 -19.60
N THR A 103 -39.34 28.32 -19.08
CA THR A 103 -39.26 27.50 -17.86
C THR A 103 -38.49 26.20 -18.10
N VAL A 104 -38.77 25.50 -19.21
CA VAL A 104 -38.07 24.23 -19.56
C VAL A 104 -36.61 24.51 -19.93
N ALA A 105 -36.32 25.63 -20.64
CA ALA A 105 -34.95 26.02 -20.94
C ALA A 105 -34.13 26.29 -19.67
N ALA A 106 -34.70 26.97 -18.67
CA ALA A 106 -34.05 27.24 -17.39
C ALA A 106 -33.75 25.94 -16.63
N GLN A 107 -34.68 24.97 -16.61
CA GLN A 107 -34.49 23.68 -15.96
C GLN A 107 -33.42 22.80 -16.65
N VAL A 108 -33.37 22.86 -17.99
CA VAL A 108 -32.34 22.17 -18.78
C VAL A 108 -30.96 22.79 -18.49
N GLN A 109 -30.87 24.10 -18.41
CA GLN A 109 -29.64 24.82 -18.07
C GLN A 109 -29.11 24.41 -16.67
N ASP A 110 -30.03 24.33 -15.70
CA ASP A 110 -29.68 23.85 -14.34
C ASP A 110 -29.14 22.44 -14.36
N LEU A 111 -29.75 21.51 -15.09
CA LEU A 111 -29.30 20.14 -15.22
C LEU A 111 -27.93 20.02 -15.93
N LEU A 112 -27.67 20.84 -16.94
CA LEU A 112 -26.39 20.90 -17.62
C LEU A 112 -25.28 21.40 -16.70
N SER A 113 -25.58 22.42 -15.87
CA SER A 113 -24.61 22.89 -14.87
C SER A 113 -24.31 21.83 -13.83
N GLN A 114 -25.31 21.09 -13.37
CA GLN A 114 -25.12 19.95 -12.43
C GLN A 114 -24.30 18.82 -13.06
N GLN A 115 -24.52 18.49 -14.34
CA GLN A 115 -23.74 17.48 -15.04
C GLN A 115 -22.27 17.91 -15.22
N ALA A 116 -22.02 19.17 -15.59
CA ALA A 116 -20.67 19.71 -15.70
C ALA A 116 -19.97 19.67 -14.34
N GLU A 117 -20.68 20.02 -13.27
CA GLU A 117 -20.16 19.94 -11.91
C GLU A 117 -19.80 18.49 -11.52
N LEU A 118 -20.66 17.51 -11.83
CA LEU A 118 -20.36 16.10 -11.55
C LEU A 118 -19.11 15.60 -12.31
N THR A 119 -18.93 16.04 -13.55
CA THR A 119 -17.76 15.67 -14.35
C THR A 119 -16.48 16.27 -13.76
N ASP A 120 -16.53 17.53 -13.35
CA ASP A 120 -15.41 18.21 -12.69
C ASP A 120 -15.05 17.53 -11.35
N ARG A 121 -16.07 17.24 -10.53
CA ARG A 121 -15.91 16.50 -9.28
C ARG A 121 -15.23 15.14 -9.50
N PHE A 122 -15.60 14.44 -10.55
CA PHE A 122 -15.00 13.15 -10.89
C PHE A 122 -13.51 13.30 -11.28
N GLN A 123 -13.19 14.29 -12.11
CA GLN A 123 -11.81 14.58 -12.48
C GLN A 123 -10.94 14.94 -11.26
N GLN A 124 -11.49 15.65 -10.28
CA GLN A 124 -10.80 15.97 -9.03
C GLN A 124 -10.63 14.74 -8.13
N LEU A 125 -11.58 13.81 -8.13
CA LEU A 125 -11.55 12.61 -7.31
C LEU A 125 -10.58 11.54 -7.86
N GLN A 126 -10.46 11.41 -9.17
CA GLN A 126 -9.68 10.37 -9.83
C GLN A 126 -8.23 10.26 -9.30
N PRO A 127 -7.42 11.34 -9.23
CA PRO A 127 -6.04 11.23 -8.74
C PRO A 127 -5.96 10.79 -7.27
N LEU A 128 -6.96 11.10 -6.47
CA LEU A 128 -7.01 10.66 -5.06
C LEU A 128 -7.36 9.18 -4.96
N LEU A 129 -8.23 8.67 -5.83
CA LEU A 129 -8.54 7.25 -5.93
C LEU A 129 -7.31 6.45 -6.35
N GLU A 130 -6.59 6.89 -7.36
CA GLU A 130 -5.35 6.26 -7.82
C GLU A 130 -4.29 6.25 -6.69
N LYS A 131 -4.14 7.36 -6.00
CA LYS A 131 -3.25 7.49 -4.85
C LYS A 131 -3.66 6.55 -3.70
N ALA A 132 -4.94 6.50 -3.35
CA ALA A 132 -5.48 5.62 -2.32
C ALA A 132 -5.27 4.14 -2.67
N GLN A 133 -5.45 3.78 -3.95
CA GLN A 133 -5.22 2.45 -4.47
C GLN A 133 -3.74 2.07 -4.44
N GLY A 134 -2.85 2.96 -4.89
CA GLY A 134 -1.38 2.76 -4.83
C GLY A 134 -0.85 2.58 -3.40
N MET A 135 -1.55 3.15 -2.41
CA MET A 135 -1.23 3.00 -0.99
C MET A 135 -1.93 1.79 -0.33
N GLY A 136 -2.78 1.06 -1.06
CA GLY A 136 -3.54 -0.08 -0.54
C GLY A 136 -4.65 0.33 0.44
N VAL A 137 -5.06 1.60 0.47
CA VAL A 137 -6.19 2.08 1.28
C VAL A 137 -7.50 1.53 0.74
N LEU A 138 -7.63 1.46 -0.58
CA LEU A 138 -8.66 0.66 -1.24
C LEU A 138 -8.18 -0.78 -1.29
N ALA A 139 -8.96 -1.69 -0.74
CA ALA A 139 -8.77 -3.10 -1.04
C ALA A 139 -8.88 -3.26 -2.58
N PRO A 140 -8.00 -4.04 -3.22
CA PRO A 140 -8.28 -4.46 -4.59
C PRO A 140 -9.68 -5.08 -4.55
N ALA A 141 -10.55 -4.63 -5.46
CA ALA A 141 -11.88 -5.19 -5.57
C ALA A 141 -11.71 -6.72 -5.67
N GLU A 142 -11.98 -7.39 -4.57
CA GLU A 142 -11.96 -8.83 -4.50
C GLU A 142 -12.92 -9.30 -5.57
N LYS A 143 -12.39 -9.94 -6.60
CA LYS A 143 -13.23 -10.73 -7.48
C LYS A 143 -13.97 -11.69 -6.57
N ALA A 144 -15.23 -11.42 -6.33
CA ALA A 144 -16.13 -12.36 -5.74
C ALA A 144 -16.24 -13.53 -6.74
N THR A 145 -15.29 -14.44 -6.69
CA THR A 145 -15.42 -15.80 -7.15
C THR A 145 -16.39 -16.46 -6.18
N LYS A 146 -17.67 -16.33 -6.48
CA LYS A 146 -18.65 -17.26 -5.97
C LYS A 146 -18.43 -18.58 -6.73
N GLU A 147 -17.61 -19.41 -6.17
CA GLU A 147 -17.78 -20.85 -6.24
C GLU A 147 -18.42 -21.25 -4.92
N ASP A 148 -19.71 -21.44 -4.96
CA ASP A 148 -20.42 -22.36 -4.08
C ASP A 148 -21.68 -22.81 -4.82
N GLU A 149 -21.57 -24.00 -5.34
CA GLU A 149 -22.66 -24.89 -5.76
C GLU A 149 -23.58 -25.14 -4.57
N HIS A 150 -24.85 -24.77 -4.66
CA HIS A 150 -25.89 -25.59 -4.09
C HIS A 150 -27.27 -25.37 -4.72
N PRO A 151 -28.13 -26.39 -4.75
CA PRO A 151 -29.21 -26.55 -5.70
C PRO A 151 -30.50 -25.84 -5.27
N ALA A 152 -31.33 -25.53 -6.25
CA ALA A 152 -32.69 -25.07 -6.05
C ALA A 152 -33.52 -26.10 -5.26
N PRO A 153 -34.52 -25.68 -4.47
CA PRO A 153 -35.84 -25.54 -5.02
C PRO A 153 -36.78 -24.47 -4.42
N ALA A 154 -37.83 -24.18 -5.20
CA ALA A 154 -39.22 -23.80 -4.82
C ALA A 154 -39.48 -22.38 -4.26
N GLU A 155 -40.19 -21.64 -5.08
CA GLU A 155 -41.28 -20.69 -4.86
C GLU A 155 -41.66 -20.37 -3.41
N THR A 156 -41.66 -19.09 -3.03
CA THR A 156 -42.78 -18.35 -2.48
C THR A 156 -42.45 -16.88 -2.25
N ASN A 157 -43.23 -16.02 -2.88
CA ASN A 157 -43.80 -14.71 -2.46
C ASN A 157 -42.99 -13.68 -1.69
N ALA A 158 -42.81 -12.52 -2.35
CA ALA A 158 -43.06 -11.18 -1.88
C ALA A 158 -42.23 -10.65 -0.70
N LYS A 159 -41.13 -9.95 -1.09
CA LYS A 159 -40.80 -8.69 -0.41
C LYS A 159 -40.09 -7.76 -1.38
N ALA A 160 -40.60 -6.55 -1.46
CA ALA A 160 -40.06 -5.48 -2.29
C ALA A 160 -38.60 -5.23 -1.91
N GLU A 161 -37.72 -5.74 -2.72
CA GLU A 161 -36.29 -5.39 -2.73
C GLU A 161 -36.19 -4.09 -3.53
N THR A 162 -35.74 -3.03 -2.89
CA THR A 162 -35.41 -1.75 -3.55
C THR A 162 -34.20 -1.98 -4.45
N ALA A 163 -34.45 -2.58 -5.62
CA ALA A 163 -33.46 -2.65 -6.68
C ALA A 163 -33.12 -1.24 -7.13
N LYS A 164 -31.84 -0.88 -7.08
CA LYS A 164 -31.33 0.36 -7.70
C LYS A 164 -31.71 0.32 -9.17
N PRO A 165 -32.47 1.27 -9.69
CA PRO A 165 -32.89 1.25 -11.09
C PRO A 165 -31.64 1.33 -11.97
N SER A 166 -31.46 0.35 -12.84
CA SER A 166 -30.41 0.37 -13.86
C SER A 166 -30.75 1.46 -14.89
N ALA A 167 -29.73 2.07 -15.50
CA ALA A 167 -29.94 3.02 -16.60
C ALA A 167 -30.73 2.38 -17.77
N GLY A 168 -30.71 1.03 -17.87
CA GLY A 168 -31.52 0.27 -18.80
C GLY A 168 -33.01 0.29 -18.46
N ASP A 169 -33.36 0.13 -17.18
CA ASP A 169 -34.76 0.09 -16.71
C ASP A 169 -35.45 1.47 -16.91
N LEU A 170 -34.69 2.55 -16.74
CA LEU A 170 -35.16 3.93 -17.01
C LEU A 170 -35.41 4.19 -18.50
N MET A 171 -34.66 3.52 -19.40
CA MET A 171 -34.86 3.61 -20.85
C MET A 171 -36.08 2.82 -21.32
N GLU A 172 -36.40 1.70 -20.69
CA GLU A 172 -37.54 0.86 -21.01
C GLU A 172 -38.85 1.52 -20.58
N ASP A 173 -38.90 2.14 -19.40
CA ASP A 173 -40.05 2.92 -18.89
C ASP A 173 -40.41 4.12 -19.76
N ILE A 174 -39.38 4.74 -20.38
CA ILE A 174 -39.63 5.93 -21.26
C ILE A 174 -40.03 5.50 -22.66
N SER A 175 -39.59 4.36 -23.18
CA SER A 175 -40.00 3.83 -24.48
C SER A 175 -41.45 3.29 -24.47
N ALA A 176 -41.99 2.96 -23.31
CA ALA A 176 -43.35 2.46 -23.11
C ALA A 176 -44.40 3.58 -23.03
N LEU A 177 -44.02 4.87 -22.99
CA LEU A 177 -44.99 5.97 -22.97
C LEU A 177 -45.68 6.14 -24.32
N PRO A 178 -47.01 6.10 -24.39
CA PRO A 178 -47.75 6.31 -25.64
C PRO A 178 -47.62 7.78 -26.08
N LEU A 179 -46.76 8.04 -27.06
CA LEU A 179 -46.54 9.34 -27.70
C LEU A 179 -47.76 9.75 -28.56
N ARG A 180 -48.90 9.90 -27.97
CA ARG A 180 -50.06 10.54 -28.61
C ARG A 180 -50.26 11.93 -28.00
N HIS A 181 -49.88 12.99 -28.73
CA HIS A 181 -50.20 14.39 -28.51
C HIS A 181 -50.14 14.84 -27.03
N THR A 182 -49.17 14.41 -26.29
CA THR A 182 -48.89 14.87 -24.93
C THR A 182 -48.23 16.24 -24.99
N ASP A 183 -48.77 17.19 -24.28
CA ASP A 183 -48.23 18.52 -24.11
C ASP A 183 -46.76 18.43 -23.64
N VAL A 184 -45.86 19.23 -24.21
CA VAL A 184 -44.41 19.26 -23.88
C VAL A 184 -44.18 19.42 -22.39
N THR A 185 -45.06 20.14 -21.70
CA THR A 185 -45.09 20.29 -20.26
C THR A 185 -45.19 18.95 -19.53
N GLN A 186 -46.05 18.03 -19.98
CA GLN A 186 -46.22 16.71 -19.33
C GLN A 186 -44.99 15.84 -19.50
N ILE A 187 -44.31 15.88 -20.65
CA ILE A 187 -43.08 15.15 -20.89
C ILE A 187 -41.95 15.75 -20.03
N ALA A 188 -41.82 17.07 -19.96
CA ALA A 188 -40.83 17.73 -19.13
C ALA A 188 -41.02 17.43 -17.63
N ASP A 189 -42.28 17.47 -17.16
CA ASP A 189 -42.62 17.21 -15.76
C ASP A 189 -42.39 15.75 -15.36
N LEU A 190 -42.39 14.80 -16.29
CA LEU A 190 -42.09 13.39 -16.04
C LEU A 190 -40.59 13.09 -16.13
N VAL A 191 -39.88 13.62 -17.10
CA VAL A 191 -38.49 13.27 -17.43
C VAL A 191 -37.49 14.05 -16.57
N LEU A 192 -37.70 15.37 -16.39
CA LEU A 192 -36.76 16.20 -15.63
C LEU A 192 -36.60 15.80 -14.16
N PRO A 193 -37.65 15.44 -13.40
CA PRO A 193 -37.50 14.95 -12.04
C PRO A 193 -36.72 13.64 -11.98
N THR A 194 -36.88 12.77 -12.97
CA THR A 194 -36.19 11.49 -13.05
C THR A 194 -34.66 11.70 -13.27
N ILE A 195 -34.33 12.58 -14.23
CA ILE A 195 -32.94 12.96 -14.48
C ILE A 195 -32.32 13.62 -13.24
N ARG A 196 -33.03 14.58 -12.65
CA ARG A 196 -32.55 15.25 -11.43
C ARG A 196 -32.30 14.27 -10.30
N ARG A 197 -33.17 13.28 -10.13
CA ARG A 197 -32.99 12.22 -9.14
C ARG A 197 -31.73 11.38 -9.45
N SER A 198 -31.51 11.02 -10.72
CA SER A 198 -30.31 10.26 -11.11
C SER A 198 -29.04 11.06 -10.86
N VAL A 199 -29.02 12.35 -11.17
CA VAL A 199 -27.91 13.27 -10.88
C VAL A 199 -27.63 13.37 -9.38
N SER A 200 -28.69 13.57 -8.59
CA SER A 200 -28.60 13.60 -7.13
C SER A 200 -28.03 12.27 -6.58
N MET A 201 -28.52 11.13 -7.05
CA MET A 201 -28.01 9.82 -6.61
C MET A 201 -26.51 9.65 -6.89
N VAL A 202 -26.02 10.07 -8.07
CA VAL A 202 -24.58 10.02 -8.41
C VAL A 202 -23.79 10.96 -7.50
N SER A 203 -24.30 12.17 -7.25
CA SER A 203 -23.67 13.12 -6.32
C SER A 203 -23.54 12.54 -4.91
N ASP A 204 -24.61 11.92 -4.41
CA ASP A 204 -24.66 11.31 -3.08
C ASP A 204 -23.70 10.11 -3.01
N GLU A 205 -23.63 9.29 -4.07
CA GLU A 205 -22.70 8.17 -4.17
C GLU A 205 -21.23 8.64 -4.16
N GLN A 206 -20.91 9.71 -4.88
CA GLN A 206 -19.56 10.32 -4.84
C GLN A 206 -19.20 10.79 -3.43
N THR A 207 -20.11 11.51 -2.79
CA THR A 207 -19.90 12.04 -1.43
C THR A 207 -19.73 10.91 -0.42
N SER A 208 -20.56 9.88 -0.50
CA SER A 208 -20.46 8.70 0.38
C SER A 208 -19.16 7.93 0.18
N THR A 209 -18.71 7.81 -1.07
CA THR A 209 -17.43 7.16 -1.41
C THR A 209 -16.24 7.92 -0.80
N ILE A 210 -16.24 9.25 -0.92
CA ILE A 210 -15.19 10.09 -0.31
C ILE A 210 -15.18 9.94 1.21
N ALA A 211 -16.36 9.98 1.84
CA ALA A 211 -16.50 9.84 3.29
C ALA A 211 -15.97 8.47 3.78
N GLU A 212 -16.32 7.40 3.08
CA GLU A 212 -15.85 6.04 3.40
C GLU A 212 -14.33 5.89 3.23
N LEU A 213 -13.79 6.43 2.13
CA LEU A 213 -12.34 6.45 1.90
C LEU A 213 -11.60 7.24 2.97
N THR A 214 -12.13 8.42 3.32
CA THR A 214 -11.56 9.26 4.36
C THR A 214 -11.57 8.54 5.70
N ARG A 215 -12.68 7.93 6.08
CA ARG A 215 -12.80 7.13 7.31
C ARG A 215 -11.79 5.98 7.32
N THR A 216 -11.69 5.22 6.23
CA THR A 216 -10.76 4.09 6.11
C THR A 216 -9.30 4.57 6.21
N ALA A 217 -8.96 5.67 5.55
CA ALA A 217 -7.63 6.27 5.63
C ALA A 217 -7.32 6.78 7.05
N GLN A 218 -8.27 7.46 7.70
CA GLN A 218 -8.13 7.93 9.09
C GLN A 218 -7.93 6.77 10.07
N GLU A 219 -8.67 5.69 9.93
CA GLU A 219 -8.49 4.49 10.75
C GLU A 219 -7.09 3.90 10.59
N ARG A 220 -6.57 3.87 9.36
CA ARG A 220 -5.20 3.40 9.09
C ARG A 220 -4.15 4.35 9.66
N VAL A 221 -4.34 5.65 9.50
CA VAL A 221 -3.49 6.68 10.15
C VAL A 221 -3.50 6.49 11.66
N GLY A 222 -4.67 6.40 12.27
CA GLY A 222 -4.83 6.23 13.72
C GLY A 222 -4.16 4.95 14.23
N ARG A 223 -4.36 3.83 13.54
CA ARG A 223 -3.71 2.56 13.88
C ARG A 223 -2.19 2.65 13.79
N LEU A 224 -1.67 3.18 12.68
CA LEU A 224 -0.24 3.33 12.46
C LEU A 224 0.38 4.30 13.48
N ALA A 225 -0.23 5.46 13.67
CA ALA A 225 0.20 6.46 14.66
C ALA A 225 0.17 5.92 16.09
N GLY A 226 -0.90 5.19 16.48
CA GLY A 226 -1.02 4.58 17.80
C GLY A 226 0.05 3.53 18.06
N VAL A 227 0.36 2.69 17.07
CA VAL A 227 1.42 1.69 17.17
C VAL A 227 2.80 2.36 17.25
N LEU A 228 3.09 3.36 16.41
CA LEU A 228 4.35 4.11 16.44
C LEU A 228 4.50 4.96 17.72
N GLY A 229 3.41 5.52 18.22
CA GLY A 229 3.39 6.26 19.50
C GLY A 229 3.83 5.41 20.68
N SER A 230 3.60 4.10 20.65
CA SER A 230 4.03 3.18 21.71
C SER A 230 5.55 3.04 21.87
N ILE A 231 6.33 3.44 20.86
CA ILE A 231 7.80 3.50 20.90
C ILE A 231 8.34 4.93 21.09
N GLY A 232 7.46 5.88 21.48
CA GLY A 232 7.83 7.26 21.77
C GLY A 232 8.00 8.14 20.54
N ILE A 233 7.61 7.66 19.37
CA ILE A 233 7.64 8.46 18.16
C ILE A 233 6.37 9.31 18.13
N ARG A 234 6.57 10.60 18.39
CA ARG A 234 5.50 11.59 18.32
C ARG A 234 5.25 11.92 16.87
N THR A 235 4.00 11.74 16.45
CA THR A 235 3.55 12.12 15.10
C THR A 235 3.27 13.61 14.98
N ASP A 236 3.74 14.39 15.95
CA ASP A 236 3.29 15.72 16.32
C ASP A 236 3.87 16.87 15.50
N GLU A 237 4.57 16.63 14.41
CA GLU A 237 5.03 17.75 13.56
C GLU A 237 4.00 18.27 12.57
N THR A 238 2.82 17.63 12.49
CA THR A 238 1.69 18.16 11.75
C THR A 238 0.52 18.45 12.70
N ASN A 239 0.43 19.68 13.18
CA ASN A 239 -0.69 20.21 13.99
C ASN A 239 -0.87 19.66 15.42
N SER A 240 0.14 19.78 16.26
CA SER A 240 0.10 19.33 17.68
C SER A 240 -0.74 20.20 18.62
N ALA A 241 -1.54 21.11 18.15
CA ALA A 241 -2.38 21.94 19.01
C ALA A 241 -3.87 21.54 18.97
N MET A 242 -4.27 20.63 18.09
CA MET A 242 -5.69 20.22 17.98
C MET A 242 -5.77 18.71 17.89
N GLY A 243 -6.55 18.12 18.79
CA GLY A 243 -6.81 16.70 18.79
C GLY A 243 -7.43 16.25 17.48
N GLY A 244 -6.77 15.40 16.73
CA GLY A 244 -7.24 14.78 15.51
C GLY A 244 -7.73 15.70 14.38
N PRO A 245 -7.94 15.21 13.17
CA PRO A 245 -8.61 15.99 12.15
C PRO A 245 -10.01 16.37 12.63
N PHE A 246 -10.37 17.65 12.49
CA PHE A 246 -11.70 18.13 12.80
C PHE A 246 -12.72 17.40 11.91
N ILE A 247 -13.54 16.59 12.51
CA ILE A 247 -14.70 15.98 11.85
C ILE A 247 -15.90 16.76 12.37
N PRO A 248 -16.57 17.59 11.53
CA PRO A 248 -17.79 18.25 11.93
C PRO A 248 -18.82 17.21 12.37
N ALA A 249 -19.47 17.44 13.51
CA ALA A 249 -20.53 16.56 14.02
C ALA A 249 -21.75 16.58 13.10
N ASP A 250 -21.95 17.67 12.39
CA ASP A 250 -23.05 17.89 11.46
C ASP A 250 -22.54 17.67 10.05
N GLY A 251 -23.05 16.62 9.39
CA GLY A 251 -22.55 16.02 8.15
C GLY A 251 -22.52 16.86 6.86
N ASP A 252 -22.35 18.17 6.95
CA ASP A 252 -22.43 19.12 5.83
C ASP A 252 -21.06 19.66 5.39
N LEU A 253 -20.08 18.75 5.19
CA LEU A 253 -18.89 19.16 4.44
C LEU A 253 -19.25 19.31 2.96
N SER A 254 -18.90 20.45 2.37
CA SER A 254 -18.92 20.59 0.92
C SER A 254 -18.05 19.52 0.26
N PHE A 255 -18.33 19.19 -0.99
CA PHE A 255 -17.54 18.25 -1.78
C PHE A 255 -16.04 18.62 -1.78
N GLY A 256 -15.70 19.90 -1.96
CA GLY A 256 -14.32 20.38 -1.95
C GLY A 256 -13.63 20.22 -0.59
N GLU A 257 -14.34 20.46 0.50
CA GLU A 257 -13.81 20.24 1.86
C GLU A 257 -13.57 18.75 2.12
N SER A 258 -14.49 17.90 1.67
CA SER A 258 -14.35 16.44 1.76
C SER A 258 -13.14 15.91 0.97
N LEU A 259 -12.91 16.43 -0.24
CA LEU A 259 -11.72 16.12 -1.04
C LEU A 259 -10.42 16.57 -0.36
N ASN A 260 -10.41 17.80 0.17
CA ASN A 260 -9.24 18.31 0.88
C ASN A 260 -8.93 17.48 2.12
N LEU A 261 -9.94 17.06 2.87
CA LEU A 261 -9.79 16.19 4.03
C LEU A 261 -9.23 14.83 3.62
N LEU A 262 -9.74 14.23 2.54
CA LEU A 262 -9.22 12.98 1.99
C LEU A 262 -7.75 13.12 1.57
N ASP A 263 -7.39 14.16 0.81
CA ASP A 263 -6.00 14.35 0.36
C ASP A 263 -5.05 14.57 1.55
N GLN A 264 -5.42 15.40 2.53
CA GLN A 264 -4.64 15.59 3.76
C GLN A 264 -4.44 14.26 4.51
N THR A 265 -5.51 13.47 4.63
CA THR A 265 -5.46 12.16 5.31
C THR A 265 -4.56 11.17 4.56
N LEU A 266 -4.66 11.13 3.23
CA LEU A 266 -3.80 10.28 2.40
C LEU A 266 -2.33 10.70 2.46
N ARG A 267 -2.04 12.01 2.51
CA ARG A 267 -0.67 12.53 2.70
C ARG A 267 -0.13 12.14 4.08
N ALA A 268 -0.93 12.29 5.13
CA ALA A 268 -0.53 11.90 6.48
C ALA A 268 -0.24 10.39 6.55
N TYR A 269 -1.06 9.57 5.90
CA TYR A 269 -0.83 8.13 5.82
C TYR A 269 0.47 7.77 5.08
N ASP A 270 0.73 8.41 3.92
CA ASP A 270 1.94 8.18 3.13
C ASP A 270 3.22 8.59 3.89
N ASP A 271 3.17 9.74 4.57
CA ASP A 271 4.28 10.21 5.41
C ASP A 271 4.58 9.24 6.55
N LEU A 272 3.55 8.80 7.29
CA LEU A 272 3.70 7.81 8.35
C LEU A 272 4.23 6.47 7.82
N ARG A 273 3.74 6.01 6.67
CA ARG A 273 4.20 4.80 6.01
C ARG A 273 5.67 4.91 5.59
N THR A 274 6.04 6.03 4.99
CA THR A 274 7.42 6.29 4.55
C THR A 274 8.37 6.38 5.73
N ARG A 275 7.98 7.05 6.81
CA ARG A 275 8.74 7.11 8.05
C ARG A 275 8.88 5.73 8.68
N SER A 276 7.78 4.97 8.77
CA SER A 276 7.80 3.62 9.34
C SER A 276 8.67 2.63 8.56
N ALA A 277 8.76 2.76 7.24
CA ALA A 277 9.61 1.92 6.39
C ALA A 277 11.11 2.08 6.67
N ARG A 278 11.51 3.20 7.28
CA ARG A 278 12.89 3.47 7.70
C ARG A 278 13.14 3.12 9.16
N MET A 279 12.11 2.77 9.92
CA MET A 279 12.24 2.35 11.31
C MET A 279 12.58 0.87 11.41
N PRO A 280 13.41 0.46 12.35
CA PRO A 280 13.84 -0.94 12.51
C PRO A 280 12.77 -1.80 13.15
N LEU A 281 11.64 -1.98 12.45
CA LEU A 281 10.43 -2.65 12.93
C LEU A 281 10.35 -4.12 12.54
N ALA A 282 11.11 -4.58 11.52
CA ALA A 282 11.12 -5.98 11.15
C ALA A 282 11.84 -6.83 12.21
N ASP A 283 11.52 -8.12 12.26
CA ASP A 283 12.23 -9.07 13.12
C ASP A 283 13.57 -9.45 12.48
N PRO A 284 14.71 -9.23 13.15
CA PRO A 284 16.02 -9.56 12.61
C PRO A 284 16.25 -11.08 12.53
N LEU A 285 15.54 -11.86 13.34
CA LEU A 285 15.73 -13.30 13.48
C LEU A 285 14.40 -14.00 13.80
N PRO A 286 13.49 -14.14 12.80
CA PRO A 286 12.16 -14.67 13.02
C PRO A 286 12.16 -16.05 13.67
N GLY A 287 11.39 -16.20 14.76
CA GLY A 287 11.27 -17.44 15.52
C GLY A 287 12.34 -17.65 16.59
N ALA A 288 13.32 -16.74 16.74
CA ALA A 288 14.29 -16.80 17.82
C ALA A 288 13.67 -16.40 19.17
N THR A 289 14.23 -16.92 20.24
CA THR A 289 13.85 -16.53 21.62
C THR A 289 14.83 -15.50 22.17
N ILE A 290 14.30 -14.51 22.89
CA ILE A 290 15.14 -13.55 23.60
C ILE A 290 15.79 -14.27 24.79
N SER A 291 17.10 -14.39 24.75
CA SER A 291 17.92 -14.97 25.83
C SER A 291 18.38 -13.93 26.84
N SER A 292 18.50 -12.67 26.41
CA SER A 292 18.84 -11.56 27.30
C SER A 292 18.25 -10.26 26.80
N THR A 293 17.67 -9.49 27.72
CA THR A 293 16.98 -8.21 27.43
C THR A 293 17.94 -7.02 27.51
N PHE A 294 17.51 -5.90 26.93
CA PHE A 294 18.16 -4.58 27.06
C PHE A 294 18.13 -4.09 28.51
N GLY A 295 19.17 -3.39 28.93
CA GLY A 295 19.19 -2.67 30.20
C GLY A 295 20.37 -3.03 31.11
N VAL A 296 20.36 -2.47 32.32
CA VAL A 296 21.44 -2.70 33.30
C VAL A 296 21.33 -4.08 33.91
N ARG A 297 22.36 -4.90 33.74
CA ARG A 297 22.47 -6.24 34.30
C ARG A 297 23.91 -6.56 34.73
N PRO A 298 24.13 -7.58 35.56
CA PRO A 298 25.51 -8.04 35.84
C PRO A 298 26.16 -8.56 34.55
N ASP A 299 27.33 -8.04 34.25
CA ASP A 299 28.12 -8.48 33.12
C ASP A 299 28.56 -9.96 33.34
N PRO A 300 28.34 -10.84 32.37
CA PRO A 300 28.64 -12.27 32.56
C PRO A 300 30.15 -12.58 32.78
N PHE A 301 31.04 -11.68 32.32
CA PHE A 301 32.49 -11.85 32.45
C PHE A 301 33.07 -11.16 33.69
N PHE A 302 32.68 -9.93 33.93
CA PHE A 302 33.21 -9.09 35.02
C PHE A 302 32.35 -9.07 36.27
N ARG A 303 31.12 -9.57 36.23
CA ARG A 303 30.15 -9.62 37.34
C ARG A 303 29.83 -8.23 37.94
N ARG A 304 30.10 -7.18 37.21
CA ARG A 304 29.76 -5.81 37.57
C ARG A 304 28.51 -5.35 36.79
N ALA A 305 27.78 -4.42 37.37
CA ALA A 305 26.66 -3.81 36.66
C ALA A 305 27.14 -3.16 35.37
N ALA A 306 26.60 -3.57 34.25
CA ALA A 306 26.88 -3.02 32.92
C ALA A 306 25.58 -2.84 32.15
N LEU A 307 25.56 -1.86 31.26
CA LEU A 307 24.46 -1.66 30.34
C LEU A 307 24.58 -2.67 29.20
N HIS A 308 23.57 -3.53 29.05
CA HIS A 308 23.39 -4.32 27.85
C HIS A 308 22.71 -3.44 26.81
N SER A 309 23.44 -3.02 25.77
CA SER A 309 23.03 -2.05 24.77
C SER A 309 22.07 -2.58 23.72
N GLY A 310 21.68 -3.88 23.79
CA GLY A 310 20.83 -4.54 22.85
C GLY A 310 19.98 -5.65 23.46
N VAL A 311 19.48 -6.53 22.62
CA VAL A 311 18.86 -7.81 23.00
C VAL A 311 19.67 -8.95 22.39
N ASP A 312 19.78 -10.06 23.12
CA ASP A 312 20.40 -11.27 22.62
C ASP A 312 19.32 -12.26 22.18
N LEU A 313 19.36 -12.64 20.91
CA LEU A 313 18.42 -13.55 20.27
C LEU A 313 19.10 -14.91 20.07
N ALA A 314 18.66 -15.93 20.83
CA ALA A 314 19.23 -17.25 20.75
C ALA A 314 18.83 -17.97 19.46
N ALA A 315 19.84 -18.42 18.72
CA ALA A 315 19.65 -19.25 17.53
C ALA A 315 20.90 -20.07 17.21
N PRO A 316 20.76 -21.15 16.45
CA PRO A 316 21.91 -21.92 15.97
C PRO A 316 22.84 -21.07 15.11
N SER A 317 24.16 -21.35 15.21
CA SER A 317 25.14 -20.73 14.33
C SER A 317 24.82 -21.03 12.86
N GLY A 318 24.98 -20.02 12.00
CA GLY A 318 24.61 -20.12 10.58
C GLY A 318 23.19 -19.72 10.24
N THR A 319 22.31 -19.47 11.24
CA THR A 319 20.96 -18.95 11.00
C THR A 319 21.03 -17.59 10.32
N LEU A 320 20.19 -17.36 9.32
CA LEU A 320 20.17 -16.12 8.54
C LEU A 320 19.68 -14.93 9.39
N VAL A 321 20.46 -13.86 9.39
CA VAL A 321 20.11 -12.57 10.01
C VAL A 321 19.60 -11.64 8.94
N LYS A 322 18.47 -10.97 9.22
CA LYS A 322 17.79 -10.05 8.30
C LYS A 322 17.87 -8.62 8.80
N ALA A 323 18.00 -7.68 7.87
CA ALA A 323 17.89 -6.25 8.17
C ALA A 323 16.48 -5.87 8.60
N THR A 324 16.37 -5.12 9.68
CA THR A 324 15.09 -4.74 10.28
C THR A 324 14.42 -3.55 9.60
N ALA A 325 15.18 -2.76 8.84
CA ALA A 325 14.68 -1.67 8.00
C ALA A 325 15.56 -1.49 6.76
N SER A 326 15.09 -0.71 5.80
CA SER A 326 15.90 -0.26 4.67
C SER A 326 16.95 0.76 5.14
N GLY A 327 18.15 0.74 4.55
CA GLY A 327 19.22 1.64 4.95
C GLY A 327 20.50 1.45 4.16
N LYS A 328 21.59 2.01 4.66
CA LYS A 328 22.94 1.91 4.11
C LYS A 328 23.87 1.28 5.14
N VAL A 329 24.66 0.31 4.74
CA VAL A 329 25.69 -0.29 5.60
C VAL A 329 26.80 0.75 5.84
N VAL A 330 27.01 1.11 7.10
CA VAL A 330 28.05 2.04 7.53
C VAL A 330 29.25 1.34 8.15
N SER A 331 29.09 0.12 8.66
CA SER A 331 30.15 -0.73 9.16
C SER A 331 29.86 -2.19 8.88
N ALA A 332 30.88 -2.95 8.48
CA ALA A 332 30.80 -4.42 8.27
C ALA A 332 32.19 -5.03 8.46
N GLY A 333 32.40 -5.78 9.53
CA GLY A 333 33.68 -6.38 9.86
C GLY A 333 33.86 -6.66 11.35
N GLU A 334 35.07 -6.93 11.74
CA GLU A 334 35.44 -7.17 13.15
C GLU A 334 35.43 -5.89 13.95
N ALA A 335 34.72 -5.88 15.07
CA ALA A 335 34.51 -4.73 15.93
C ALA A 335 34.70 -5.07 17.42
N GLY A 336 35.91 -5.41 17.80
CA GLY A 336 36.31 -5.67 19.19
C GLY A 336 35.36 -6.65 19.91
N GLY A 337 34.77 -6.24 21.01
CA GLY A 337 33.86 -7.10 21.78
C GLY A 337 32.63 -7.58 21.02
N TYR A 338 32.19 -6.86 19.98
CA TYR A 338 31.08 -7.28 19.12
C TYR A 338 31.44 -8.43 18.16
N GLY A 339 32.74 -8.74 17.99
CA GLY A 339 33.20 -9.70 16.98
C GLY A 339 32.83 -9.21 15.56
N ASN A 340 32.40 -10.09 14.70
CA ASN A 340 31.88 -9.71 13.38
C ASN A 340 30.55 -8.98 13.53
N MET A 341 30.53 -7.70 13.12
CA MET A 341 29.40 -6.80 13.30
C MET A 341 29.05 -6.11 11.98
N ILE A 342 27.76 -5.90 11.80
CA ILE A 342 27.20 -5.02 10.76
C ILE A 342 26.49 -3.87 11.45
N GLU A 343 26.71 -2.65 10.96
CA GLU A 343 25.93 -1.47 11.33
C GLU A 343 25.25 -0.87 10.09
N ILE A 344 23.94 -0.62 10.21
CA ILE A 344 23.12 -0.06 9.14
C ILE A 344 22.52 1.26 9.61
N ASP A 345 22.79 2.32 8.86
CA ASP A 345 22.11 3.62 9.02
C ASP A 345 20.81 3.62 8.19
N HIS A 346 19.69 3.85 8.88
CA HIS A 346 18.35 3.89 8.27
C HIS A 346 17.89 5.32 7.94
N GLY A 347 18.70 6.32 8.32
CA GLY A 347 18.32 7.73 8.27
C GLY A 347 17.42 8.14 9.44
N ASN A 348 17.08 9.43 9.50
CA ASN A 348 16.24 10.01 10.56
C ASN A 348 16.77 9.74 11.99
N GLY A 349 18.08 9.57 12.15
CA GLY A 349 18.73 9.26 13.42
C GLY A 349 18.62 7.81 13.88
N PHE A 350 18.08 6.89 13.07
CA PHE A 350 18.02 5.48 13.40
C PHE A 350 19.20 4.71 12.81
N SER A 351 19.86 3.89 13.63
CA SER A 351 20.78 2.87 13.18
C SER A 351 20.55 1.54 13.91
N THR A 352 21.01 0.44 13.32
CA THR A 352 20.95 -0.89 13.93
C THR A 352 22.29 -1.59 13.85
N ARG A 353 22.62 -2.39 14.88
CA ARG A 353 23.81 -3.23 14.93
C ARG A 353 23.43 -4.69 15.06
N TYR A 354 24.16 -5.52 14.33
CA TYR A 354 24.03 -6.98 14.30
C TYR A 354 25.39 -7.56 14.58
N ALA A 355 25.59 -8.18 15.76
CA ALA A 355 26.89 -8.59 16.22
C ALA A 355 26.98 -10.09 16.50
N HIS A 356 28.20 -10.55 16.82
CA HIS A 356 28.60 -11.94 17.06
C HIS A 356 28.39 -12.84 15.84
N LEU A 357 28.39 -12.27 14.64
CA LEU A 357 28.10 -12.99 13.40
C LEU A 357 29.21 -14.00 13.07
N SER A 358 28.82 -15.18 12.53
CA SER A 358 29.76 -16.13 11.94
C SER A 358 30.17 -15.71 10.54
N GLN A 359 29.28 -14.98 9.82
CA GLN A 359 29.51 -14.56 8.46
C GLN A 359 28.80 -13.23 8.21
N ILE A 360 29.45 -12.36 7.46
CA ILE A 360 28.92 -11.10 6.96
C ILE A 360 28.71 -11.25 5.45
N ASP A 361 27.48 -11.00 4.98
CA ASP A 361 27.09 -11.19 3.59
C ASP A 361 26.94 -9.85 2.84
N VAL A 362 27.34 -8.72 3.45
CA VAL A 362 27.22 -7.37 2.93
C VAL A 362 28.51 -6.57 3.14
N SER A 363 28.67 -5.48 2.40
CA SER A 363 29.83 -4.60 2.45
C SER A 363 29.44 -3.18 2.83
N VAL A 364 30.40 -2.42 3.39
CA VAL A 364 30.21 -1.00 3.67
C VAL A 364 29.86 -0.25 2.39
N GLY A 365 28.81 0.53 2.47
CA GLY A 365 28.27 1.31 1.33
C GLY A 365 27.06 0.66 0.66
N ASP A 366 26.78 -0.62 0.91
CA ASP A 366 25.64 -1.32 0.31
C ASP A 366 24.30 -0.72 0.77
N ARG A 367 23.35 -0.64 -0.15
CA ARG A 367 21.96 -0.29 0.14
C ARG A 367 21.15 -1.54 0.42
N ILE A 368 20.57 -1.59 1.59
CA ILE A 368 19.83 -2.75 2.12
C ILE A 368 18.34 -2.45 2.12
N LYS A 369 17.54 -3.47 1.79
CA LYS A 369 16.08 -3.44 1.96
C LYS A 369 15.69 -4.10 3.28
N ALA A 370 14.60 -3.66 3.87
CA ALA A 370 14.01 -4.36 5.02
C ALA A 370 13.77 -5.85 4.69
N GLY A 371 14.10 -6.74 5.63
CA GLY A 371 13.98 -8.19 5.45
C GLY A 371 15.07 -8.85 4.60
N GLN A 372 16.01 -8.09 4.04
CA GLN A 372 17.13 -8.62 3.29
C GLN A 372 18.11 -9.37 4.23
N ALA A 373 18.57 -10.55 3.83
CA ALA A 373 19.63 -11.27 4.53
C ALA A 373 20.95 -10.49 4.45
N ILE A 374 21.61 -10.31 5.59
CA ILE A 374 22.83 -9.49 5.73
C ILE A 374 24.00 -10.26 6.33
N GLY A 375 23.76 -11.42 6.98
CA GLY A 375 24.78 -12.21 7.61
C GLY A 375 24.18 -13.44 8.28
N ARG A 376 25.00 -14.10 9.11
CA ARG A 376 24.62 -15.33 9.81
C ARG A 376 25.00 -15.27 11.28
N VAL A 377 24.13 -15.80 12.13
CA VAL A 377 24.37 -15.96 13.56
C VAL A 377 25.65 -16.71 13.82
N GLY A 378 26.38 -16.28 14.83
CA GLY A 378 27.60 -16.93 15.28
C GLY A 378 27.86 -16.78 16.78
N SER A 379 29.13 -16.77 17.15
CA SER A 379 29.61 -16.57 18.53
C SER A 379 30.99 -15.91 18.51
N THR A 380 31.20 -14.96 17.58
CA THR A 380 32.47 -14.23 17.47
C THR A 380 32.57 -13.11 18.52
N GLY A 381 33.80 -12.67 18.82
CA GLY A 381 34.00 -11.62 19.83
C GLY A 381 33.70 -12.09 21.25
N ARG A 382 33.11 -11.21 22.06
CA ARG A 382 32.79 -11.48 23.47
C ARG A 382 31.41 -12.10 23.61
N SER A 383 31.30 -13.38 23.32
CA SER A 383 30.06 -14.15 23.35
C SER A 383 30.21 -15.40 24.20
N THR A 384 29.17 -15.80 24.91
CA THR A 384 29.13 -17.04 25.72
C THR A 384 28.54 -18.24 24.97
N GLY A 385 27.99 -18.04 23.79
CA GLY A 385 27.36 -19.07 22.97
C GLY A 385 26.70 -18.47 21.72
N SER A 386 26.15 -19.32 20.88
CA SER A 386 25.58 -18.88 19.61
C SER A 386 24.31 -18.06 19.81
N HIS A 387 24.37 -16.79 19.43
CA HIS A 387 23.25 -15.84 19.47
C HIS A 387 23.51 -14.65 18.53
N LEU A 388 22.46 -13.89 18.22
CA LEU A 388 22.57 -12.57 17.61
C LEU A 388 22.43 -11.53 18.71
N HIS A 389 23.45 -10.69 18.89
CA HIS A 389 23.32 -9.45 19.65
C HIS A 389 22.78 -8.36 18.70
N TYR A 390 21.60 -7.83 19.01
CA TYR A 390 20.89 -6.85 18.17
C TYR A 390 20.65 -5.56 18.93
N GLU A 391 21.09 -4.43 18.35
CA GLU A 391 20.85 -3.09 18.90
C GLU A 391 19.99 -2.24 17.96
N VAL A 392 19.13 -1.45 18.56
CA VAL A 392 18.50 -0.29 17.92
C VAL A 392 19.08 0.97 18.58
N ARG A 393 19.45 1.92 17.76
CA ARG A 393 20.02 3.18 18.24
C ARG A 393 19.25 4.37 17.66
N THR A 394 19.04 5.37 18.49
CA THR A 394 18.43 6.63 18.10
C THR A 394 19.40 7.76 18.42
N ASN A 395 19.84 8.50 17.42
CA ASN A 395 20.88 9.53 17.55
C ASN A 395 22.12 9.00 18.31
N GLU A 396 22.64 7.87 17.87
CA GLU A 396 23.79 7.18 18.44
C GLU A 396 23.59 6.60 19.86
N VAL A 397 22.42 6.80 20.48
CA VAL A 397 22.10 6.28 21.81
C VAL A 397 21.35 4.94 21.67
N PRO A 398 21.78 3.85 22.33
CA PRO A 398 21.08 2.58 22.31
C PRO A 398 19.75 2.70 23.05
N VAL A 399 18.70 2.13 22.43
CA VAL A 399 17.34 2.07 22.98
C VAL A 399 16.87 0.61 22.98
N ASP A 400 15.83 0.31 23.78
CA ASP A 400 15.29 -1.04 23.92
C ASP A 400 14.74 -1.60 22.59
N PRO A 401 15.44 -2.56 21.93
CA PRO A 401 15.01 -3.08 20.62
C PRO A 401 13.72 -3.88 20.68
N GLU A 402 13.38 -4.47 21.81
CA GLU A 402 12.18 -5.30 21.96
C GLU A 402 10.90 -4.50 21.68
N ARG A 403 10.90 -3.21 22.04
CA ARG A 403 9.78 -2.31 21.73
C ARG A 403 9.54 -2.21 20.23
N TYR A 404 10.61 -2.08 19.43
CA TYR A 404 10.54 -1.97 17.98
C TYR A 404 10.06 -3.28 17.33
N ILE A 405 10.60 -4.42 17.76
CA ILE A 405 10.19 -5.74 17.27
C ILE A 405 8.71 -5.99 17.58
N ARG A 406 8.24 -5.68 18.80
CA ARG A 406 6.83 -5.82 19.17
C ARG A 406 5.91 -4.93 18.32
N VAL A 407 6.33 -3.71 18.02
CA VAL A 407 5.59 -2.80 17.14
C VAL A 407 5.53 -3.37 15.74
N GLY A 408 6.63 -3.88 15.21
CA GLY A 408 6.67 -4.53 13.91
C GLY A 408 5.72 -5.72 13.81
N HIS A 409 5.69 -6.58 14.82
CA HIS A 409 4.75 -7.70 14.88
C HIS A 409 3.27 -7.26 14.94
N LYS A 410 2.97 -6.12 15.58
CA LYS A 410 1.62 -5.55 15.56
C LYS A 410 1.26 -5.01 14.17
N LEU A 411 2.20 -4.31 13.52
CA LEU A 411 1.99 -3.76 12.17
C LEU A 411 1.81 -4.85 11.12
N ALA A 412 2.51 -5.96 11.24
CA ALA A 412 2.38 -7.09 10.33
C ALA A 412 1.01 -7.80 10.40
N LYS A 413 0.23 -7.55 11.46
CA LYS A 413 -1.13 -8.09 11.67
C LYS A 413 -2.24 -7.10 11.27
N LEU A 414 -1.89 -5.87 10.91
CA LEU A 414 -2.82 -4.82 10.45
C LEU A 414 -2.94 -4.80 8.92
#